data_6b1442cabca1c44e257a190a57813f81
#
_entry.id   6b1442cabca1c44e257a190a57813f81
#
_cell.length_a   1.000
_cell.length_b   1.000
_cell.length_c   1.000
_cell.angle_alpha   90.00
_cell.angle_beta   90.00
_cell.angle_gamma   90.00
#
_symmetry.space_group_name_H-M   'P 1'
#
loop_
_entity.id
_entity.type
_entity.pdbx_description
1 polymer ?
#
loop_
_entity_poly.entity_id
_entity_poly.type
_entity_poly.pdbx_seq_one_letter_code
_entity_poly.pdbx_strand_id
1 'polypeptide(L)'
;IEFKEINLIETPYNINMTNEIILASTSFIRKKILEDLNINFRAISPVFDEEKSKEKIVDLDIYDQVNFLAKNKALSISKKYPRSVVIGSDQICQLGGKIISKSKDRNNAIEQLKKLNNNDHIQNNSIFIYQNSQIIASHYEIAKLKMKNLTEKEIINYVDLDQSWGSAGSYKFEENGY
;
A
#
# COMPACT_ATOMS: atom_id res chain seq x y z
N ILE A 1 -13.50 14.51 6.46
CA ILE A 1 -13.32 13.22 5.74
C ILE A 1 -14.62 12.47 5.91
N GLU A 2 -15.44 12.40 4.87
CA GLU A 2 -16.62 11.53 4.86
C GLU A 2 -16.14 10.11 4.54
N PHE A 3 -16.34 9.20 5.47
CA PHE A 3 -16.14 7.77 5.23
C PHE A 3 -17.32 7.26 4.39
N LYS A 4 -17.07 6.89 3.13
CA LYS A 4 -18.04 6.13 2.34
C LYS A 4 -18.15 4.73 2.91
N GLU A 5 -19.39 4.22 2.94
CA GLU A 5 -19.70 2.88 3.44
C GLU A 5 -18.78 1.81 2.84
N ILE A 6 -18.19 1.02 3.71
CA ILE A 6 -17.41 -0.17 3.33
C ILE A 6 -18.44 -1.19 2.81
N ASN A 7 -18.36 -1.53 1.54
CA ASN A 7 -19.13 -2.65 1.00
C ASN A 7 -18.57 -3.96 1.59
N LEU A 8 -19.10 -4.35 2.74
CA LEU A 8 -18.88 -5.68 3.27
C LEU A 8 -19.63 -6.64 2.33
N ILE A 9 -18.89 -7.51 1.67
CA ILE A 9 -19.51 -8.67 1.02
C ILE A 9 -20.10 -9.49 2.15
N GLU A 10 -21.44 -9.56 2.24
CA GLU A 10 -22.13 -10.45 3.17
C GLU A 10 -21.74 -11.89 2.81
N THR A 11 -20.74 -12.41 3.47
CA THR A 11 -20.39 -13.82 3.37
C THR A 11 -20.97 -14.54 4.57
N PRO A 12 -21.63 -15.71 4.39
CA PRO A 12 -22.19 -16.48 5.48
C PRO A 12 -21.12 -17.22 6.32
N TYR A 13 -19.90 -16.64 6.38
CA TYR A 13 -18.82 -17.25 7.14
C TYR A 13 -18.89 -16.78 8.60
N ASN A 14 -19.18 -17.72 9.51
CA ASN A 14 -18.89 -17.58 10.91
C ASN A 14 -17.37 -17.34 11.07
N ILE A 15 -16.96 -16.08 11.16
CA ILE A 15 -15.60 -15.71 11.51
C ILE A 15 -15.44 -16.13 12.96
N ASN A 16 -14.84 -17.30 13.18
CA ASN A 16 -14.43 -17.71 14.51
C ASN A 16 -13.35 -16.73 14.95
N MET A 17 -13.65 -15.83 15.88
CA MET A 17 -12.80 -14.75 16.41
C MET A 17 -11.49 -15.25 17.06
N THR A 18 -11.22 -16.54 17.01
CA THR A 18 -9.99 -17.19 17.50
C THR A 18 -8.92 -17.37 16.42
N ASN A 19 -9.19 -16.91 15.21
CA ASN A 19 -8.24 -17.09 14.10
C ASN A 19 -7.09 -16.08 14.19
N GLU A 20 -5.88 -16.60 14.05
CA GLU A 20 -4.68 -15.77 13.91
C GLU A 20 -4.82 -14.80 12.73
N ILE A 21 -4.48 -13.54 12.94
CA ILE A 21 -4.40 -12.54 11.87
C ILE A 21 -2.96 -12.48 11.36
N ILE A 22 -2.79 -12.54 10.05
CA ILE A 22 -1.49 -12.42 9.39
C ILE A 22 -1.51 -11.22 8.46
N LEU A 23 -0.55 -10.31 8.64
CA LEU A 23 -0.26 -9.24 7.69
C LEU A 23 0.75 -9.75 6.66
N ALA A 24 0.32 -9.90 5.40
CA ALA A 24 1.17 -10.28 4.27
C ALA A 24 2.00 -9.07 3.78
N SER A 25 2.89 -8.56 4.63
CA SER A 25 3.72 -7.39 4.34
C SER A 25 4.94 -7.30 5.25
N THR A 26 6.03 -6.74 4.72
CA THR A 26 7.22 -6.33 5.50
C THR A 26 7.21 -4.84 5.83
N SER A 27 6.25 -4.05 5.30
CA SER A 27 6.16 -2.61 5.48
C SER A 27 6.04 -2.23 6.94
N PHE A 28 6.94 -1.35 7.41
CA PHE A 28 6.92 -0.80 8.76
C PHE A 28 5.59 -0.08 9.04
N ILE A 29 5.17 0.81 8.14
CA ILE A 29 3.95 1.60 8.36
C ILE A 29 2.68 0.75 8.45
N ARG A 30 2.57 -0.30 7.62
CA ARG A 30 1.41 -1.20 7.69
C ARG A 30 1.35 -1.97 9.00
N LYS A 31 2.50 -2.36 9.55
CA LYS A 31 2.58 -2.96 10.90
C LYS A 31 2.12 -1.96 11.94
N LYS A 32 2.68 -0.73 11.89
CA LYS A 32 2.33 0.34 12.82
C LYS A 32 0.83 0.66 12.81
N ILE A 33 0.19 0.72 11.65
CA ILE A 33 -1.27 0.95 11.54
C ILE A 33 -2.05 -0.13 12.30
N LEU A 34 -1.70 -1.41 12.16
CA LEU A 34 -2.39 -2.49 12.88
C LEU A 34 -2.08 -2.48 14.39
N GLU A 35 -0.87 -2.11 14.77
CA GLU A 35 -0.47 -1.92 16.18
C GLU A 35 -1.24 -0.76 16.81
N ASP A 36 -1.34 0.39 16.15
CA ASP A 36 -2.08 1.56 16.62
C ASP A 36 -3.59 1.27 16.77
N LEU A 37 -4.12 0.34 15.96
CA LEU A 37 -5.49 -0.17 16.08
C LEU A 37 -5.65 -1.27 17.14
N ASN A 38 -4.58 -1.60 17.89
CA ASN A 38 -4.56 -2.69 18.86
C ASN A 38 -4.97 -4.05 18.28
N ILE A 39 -4.67 -4.30 17.02
CA ILE A 39 -4.90 -5.59 16.36
C ILE A 39 -3.69 -6.48 16.62
N ASN A 40 -3.91 -7.65 17.24
CA ASN A 40 -2.86 -8.64 17.39
C ASN A 40 -2.66 -9.40 16.09
N PHE A 41 -1.47 -9.36 15.50
CA PHE A 41 -1.15 -9.98 14.22
C PHE A 41 0.28 -10.50 14.16
N ARG A 42 0.54 -11.37 13.19
CA ARG A 42 1.88 -11.78 12.78
C ARG A 42 2.18 -11.25 11.37
N ALA A 43 3.32 -10.58 11.18
CA ALA A 43 3.74 -10.13 9.86
C ALA A 43 4.58 -11.19 9.15
N ILE A 44 4.21 -11.53 7.91
CA ILE A 44 4.92 -12.50 7.07
C ILE A 44 5.18 -11.87 5.71
N SER A 45 6.40 -12.01 5.19
CA SER A 45 6.74 -11.57 3.83
C SER A 45 5.92 -12.34 2.80
N PRO A 46 5.24 -11.68 1.86
CA PRO A 46 4.53 -12.36 0.78
C PRO A 46 5.49 -13.23 -0.05
N VAL A 47 5.03 -14.41 -0.43
CA VAL A 47 5.76 -15.28 -1.36
C VAL A 47 5.17 -15.06 -2.75
N PHE A 48 5.52 -13.91 -3.31
CA PHE A 48 4.97 -13.43 -4.56
C PHE A 48 6.03 -12.59 -5.28
N ASP A 49 6.34 -12.96 -6.52
CA ASP A 49 7.29 -12.23 -7.36
C ASP A 49 6.61 -10.96 -7.91
N GLU A 50 6.74 -9.87 -7.14
CA GLU A 50 6.11 -8.59 -7.44
C GLU A 50 6.68 -7.97 -8.72
N GLU A 51 8.01 -8.01 -8.91
CA GLU A 51 8.66 -7.37 -10.06
C GLU A 51 8.24 -8.05 -11.37
N LYS A 52 8.33 -9.37 -11.43
CA LYS A 52 7.88 -10.14 -12.60
C LYS A 52 6.38 -9.98 -12.88
N SER A 53 5.60 -9.74 -11.85
CA SER A 53 4.16 -9.54 -11.99
C SER A 53 3.83 -8.14 -12.46
N LYS A 54 4.58 -7.11 -12.08
CA LYS A 54 4.43 -5.74 -12.59
C LYS A 54 4.61 -5.67 -14.10
N GLU A 55 5.56 -6.42 -14.65
CA GLU A 55 5.77 -6.51 -16.11
C GLU A 55 4.51 -7.02 -16.85
N LYS A 56 3.77 -7.95 -16.22
CA LYS A 56 2.57 -8.56 -16.83
C LYS A 56 1.32 -7.69 -16.74
N ILE A 57 1.29 -6.76 -15.81
CA ILE A 57 0.11 -5.93 -15.53
C ILE A 57 0.30 -4.47 -15.97
N VAL A 58 1.40 -4.14 -16.63
CA VAL A 58 1.75 -2.77 -17.01
C VAL A 58 0.68 -2.12 -17.91
N ASP A 59 -0.01 -2.90 -18.74
CA ASP A 59 -1.07 -2.43 -19.65
C ASP A 59 -2.46 -2.34 -18.98
N LEU A 60 -2.61 -2.82 -17.76
CA LEU A 60 -3.84 -2.67 -16.98
C LEU A 60 -3.97 -1.23 -16.46
N ASP A 61 -5.19 -0.82 -16.18
CA ASP A 61 -5.38 0.44 -15.47
C ASP A 61 -4.85 0.38 -14.02
N ILE A 62 -4.69 1.54 -13.38
CA ILE A 62 -4.06 1.61 -12.06
C ILE A 62 -4.89 0.92 -10.98
N TYR A 63 -6.23 0.97 -11.12
CA TYR A 63 -7.13 0.25 -10.23
C TYR A 63 -6.87 -1.27 -10.27
N ASP A 64 -6.81 -1.82 -11.48
CA ASP A 64 -6.55 -3.26 -11.65
C ASP A 64 -5.12 -3.63 -11.21
N GLN A 65 -4.13 -2.78 -11.48
CA GLN A 65 -2.76 -3.03 -11.05
C GLN A 65 -2.64 -3.10 -9.52
N VAL A 66 -3.17 -2.11 -8.78
CA VAL A 66 -3.06 -2.08 -7.32
C VAL A 66 -3.85 -3.21 -6.67
N ASN A 67 -5.03 -3.54 -7.22
CA ASN A 67 -5.84 -4.66 -6.77
C ASN A 67 -5.13 -6.00 -7.00
N PHE A 68 -4.54 -6.19 -8.17
CA PHE A 68 -3.78 -7.39 -8.48
C PHE A 68 -2.63 -7.61 -7.49
N LEU A 69 -1.86 -6.57 -7.19
CA LEU A 69 -0.74 -6.65 -6.25
C LEU A 69 -1.21 -6.96 -4.82
N ALA A 70 -2.19 -6.24 -4.30
CA ALA A 70 -2.74 -6.46 -2.97
C ALA A 70 -3.32 -7.87 -2.80
N LYS A 71 -4.13 -8.29 -3.78
CA LYS A 71 -4.75 -9.62 -3.85
C LYS A 71 -3.71 -10.74 -3.80
N ASN A 72 -2.68 -10.68 -4.63
CA ASN A 72 -1.68 -11.74 -4.71
C ASN A 72 -0.77 -11.79 -3.48
N LYS A 73 -0.49 -10.66 -2.84
CA LYS A 73 0.20 -10.63 -1.54
C LYS A 73 -0.59 -11.43 -0.49
N ALA A 74 -1.88 -11.16 -0.32
CA ALA A 74 -2.74 -11.88 0.62
C ALA A 74 -2.87 -13.37 0.25
N LEU A 75 -3.19 -13.67 -1.01
CA LEU A 75 -3.41 -15.04 -1.49
C LEU A 75 -2.18 -15.93 -1.30
N SER A 76 -0.97 -15.40 -1.54
CA SER A 76 0.29 -16.16 -1.40
C SER A 76 0.51 -16.70 0.02
N ILE A 77 0.04 -15.96 1.02
CA ILE A 77 0.13 -16.35 2.43
C ILE A 77 -1.07 -17.18 2.85
N SER A 78 -2.29 -16.83 2.39
CA SER A 78 -3.50 -17.57 2.73
C SER A 78 -3.47 -19.04 2.29
N LYS A 79 -2.81 -19.34 1.17
CA LYS A 79 -2.54 -20.72 0.72
C LYS A 79 -1.72 -21.53 1.72
N LYS A 80 -0.80 -20.90 2.45
CA LYS A 80 0.07 -21.55 3.44
C LYS A 80 -0.57 -21.63 4.83
N TYR A 81 -1.46 -20.69 5.13
CA TYR A 81 -2.12 -20.55 6.43
C TYR A 81 -3.65 -20.51 6.25
N PRO A 82 -4.28 -21.62 5.85
CA PRO A 82 -5.70 -21.61 5.46
C PRO A 82 -6.65 -21.27 6.61
N ARG A 83 -6.23 -21.50 7.86
CA ARG A 83 -7.06 -21.17 9.04
C ARG A 83 -6.92 -19.72 9.50
N SER A 84 -5.88 -19.00 9.06
CA SER A 84 -5.62 -17.62 9.46
C SER A 84 -6.38 -16.64 8.56
N VAL A 85 -6.73 -15.49 9.14
CA VAL A 85 -7.22 -14.32 8.38
C VAL A 85 -5.99 -13.57 7.86
N VAL A 86 -5.86 -13.42 6.56
CA VAL A 86 -4.67 -12.84 5.93
C VAL A 86 -5.00 -11.51 5.29
N ILE A 87 -4.31 -10.46 5.70
CA ILE A 87 -4.43 -9.09 5.18
C ILE A 87 -3.29 -8.83 4.22
N GLY A 88 -3.60 -8.50 2.96
CA GLY A 88 -2.65 -8.01 1.97
C GLY A 88 -3.07 -6.65 1.45
N SER A 89 -2.12 -5.76 1.22
CA SER A 89 -2.40 -4.43 0.69
C SER A 89 -1.29 -3.95 -0.22
N ASP A 90 -1.67 -3.04 -1.13
CA ASP A 90 -0.72 -2.33 -1.98
C ASP A 90 -1.10 -0.87 -2.15
N GLN A 91 -0.12 -0.06 -2.60
CA GLN A 91 -0.30 1.37 -2.83
C GLN A 91 0.49 1.78 -4.07
N ILE A 92 -0.16 2.54 -4.96
CA ILE A 92 0.45 3.10 -6.17
C ILE A 92 0.27 4.61 -6.18
N CYS A 93 1.38 5.36 -6.25
CA CYS A 93 1.38 6.80 -6.45
C CYS A 93 1.23 7.13 -7.94
N GLN A 94 0.37 8.10 -8.27
CA GLN A 94 0.07 8.53 -9.63
C GLN A 94 0.18 10.05 -9.77
N LEU A 95 0.91 10.51 -10.78
CA LEU A 95 1.02 11.92 -11.17
C LEU A 95 0.67 12.07 -12.65
N GLY A 96 -0.34 12.87 -12.97
CA GLY A 96 -0.74 13.13 -14.36
C GLY A 96 -1.05 11.86 -15.16
N GLY A 97 -1.67 10.85 -14.55
CA GLY A 97 -1.98 9.56 -15.18
C GLY A 97 -0.82 8.56 -15.21
N LYS A 98 0.39 8.95 -14.79
CA LYS A 98 1.58 8.08 -14.79
C LYS A 98 1.90 7.57 -13.40
N ILE A 99 2.31 6.31 -13.32
CA ILE A 99 2.76 5.70 -12.06
C ILE A 99 4.11 6.29 -11.66
N ILE A 100 4.21 6.73 -10.41
CA ILE A 100 5.46 7.09 -9.76
C ILE A 100 5.93 5.87 -8.95
N SER A 101 6.88 5.14 -9.50
CA SER A 101 7.47 3.97 -8.84
C SER A 101 8.25 4.38 -7.59
N LYS A 102 8.50 3.41 -6.70
CA LYS A 102 9.39 3.65 -5.55
C LYS A 102 10.77 4.05 -6.04
N SER A 103 11.33 5.11 -5.46
CA SER A 103 12.71 5.49 -5.71
C SER A 103 13.66 4.43 -5.14
N LYS A 104 14.76 4.18 -5.85
CA LYS A 104 15.74 3.17 -5.42
C LYS A 104 16.80 3.73 -4.48
N ASP A 105 17.02 5.03 -4.53
CA ASP A 105 18.05 5.74 -3.80
C ASP A 105 17.67 7.19 -3.52
N ARG A 106 18.54 7.89 -2.79
CA ARG A 106 18.39 9.28 -2.40
C ARG A 106 18.19 10.24 -3.58
N ASN A 107 19.00 10.11 -4.64
CA ASN A 107 18.95 11.02 -5.76
C ASN A 107 17.66 10.86 -6.56
N ASN A 108 17.24 9.61 -6.79
CA ASN A 108 15.96 9.31 -7.41
C ASN A 108 14.78 9.83 -6.56
N ALA A 109 14.87 9.79 -5.22
CA ALA A 109 13.84 10.34 -4.34
C ALA A 109 13.73 11.86 -4.50
N ILE A 110 14.85 12.59 -4.52
CA ILE A 110 14.88 14.03 -4.75
C ILE A 110 14.23 14.38 -6.10
N GLU A 111 14.61 13.70 -7.18
CA GLU A 111 14.06 13.97 -8.52
C GLU A 111 12.55 13.61 -8.61
N GLN A 112 12.09 12.61 -7.90
CA GLN A 112 10.65 12.32 -7.82
C GLN A 112 9.89 13.40 -7.06
N LEU A 113 10.41 13.87 -5.93
CA LEU A 113 9.79 14.94 -5.17
C LEU A 113 9.78 16.27 -5.93
N LYS A 114 10.83 16.58 -6.71
CA LYS A 114 10.82 17.73 -7.63
C LYS A 114 9.68 17.63 -8.66
N LYS A 115 9.38 16.44 -9.17
CA LYS A 115 8.24 16.23 -10.09
C LYS A 115 6.89 16.37 -9.41
N LEU A 116 6.77 15.93 -8.16
CA LEU A 116 5.55 16.05 -7.36
C LEU A 116 5.35 17.48 -6.82
N ASN A 117 6.42 18.26 -6.70
CA ASN A 117 6.41 19.58 -6.10
C ASN A 117 5.34 20.50 -6.71
N ASN A 118 4.50 21.10 -5.87
CA ASN A 118 3.36 21.95 -6.25
C ASN A 118 2.33 21.30 -7.19
N ASN A 119 2.35 19.98 -7.36
CA ASN A 119 1.42 19.24 -8.21
C ASN A 119 0.40 18.43 -7.40
N ASP A 120 -0.80 18.31 -7.97
CA ASP A 120 -1.80 17.37 -7.51
C ASP A 120 -1.41 15.95 -7.93
N HIS A 121 -1.55 15.01 -7.02
CA HIS A 121 -1.26 13.60 -7.26
C HIS A 121 -2.23 12.69 -6.50
N ILE A 122 -2.22 11.41 -6.83
CA ILE A 122 -3.17 10.44 -6.29
C ILE A 122 -2.39 9.28 -5.68
N GLN A 123 -2.80 8.88 -4.46
CA GLN A 123 -2.42 7.60 -3.88
C GLN A 123 -3.58 6.62 -4.06
N ASN A 124 -3.36 5.58 -4.85
CA ASN A 124 -4.30 4.49 -5.07
C ASN A 124 -3.98 3.39 -4.08
N ASN A 125 -4.93 3.05 -3.21
CA ASN A 125 -4.73 2.08 -2.14
C ASN A 125 -5.69 0.91 -2.30
N SER A 126 -5.20 -0.30 -2.09
CA SER A 126 -6.02 -1.50 -2.11
C SER A 126 -5.67 -2.42 -0.95
N ILE A 127 -6.70 -3.03 -0.38
CA ILE A 127 -6.60 -4.05 0.66
C ILE A 127 -7.48 -5.25 0.28
N PHE A 128 -6.94 -6.45 0.50
CA PHE A 128 -7.67 -7.70 0.39
C PHE A 128 -7.49 -8.52 1.66
N ILE A 129 -8.58 -9.08 2.14
CA ILE A 129 -8.58 -9.98 3.29
C ILE A 129 -9.00 -11.37 2.80
N TYR A 130 -8.18 -12.36 3.12
CA TYR A 130 -8.36 -13.73 2.73
C TYR A 130 -8.48 -14.64 3.93
N GLN A 131 -9.27 -15.68 3.80
CA GLN A 131 -9.26 -16.87 4.65
C GLN A 131 -9.49 -18.10 3.78
N ASN A 132 -8.77 -19.17 4.02
CA ASN A 132 -8.84 -20.41 3.25
C ASN A 132 -8.75 -20.20 1.72
N SER A 133 -7.85 -19.30 1.29
CA SER A 133 -7.66 -18.90 -0.12
C SER A 133 -8.89 -18.27 -0.79
N GLN A 134 -9.90 -17.85 -0.01
CA GLN A 134 -11.07 -17.13 -0.49
C GLN A 134 -11.05 -15.68 0.01
N ILE A 135 -11.52 -14.75 -0.82
CA ILE A 135 -11.69 -13.36 -0.43
C ILE A 135 -12.86 -13.26 0.53
N ILE A 136 -12.62 -12.72 1.74
CA ILE A 136 -13.67 -12.45 2.71
C ILE A 136 -14.00 -10.95 2.79
N ALA A 137 -13.08 -10.08 2.40
CA ALA A 137 -13.33 -8.65 2.22
C ALA A 137 -12.29 -8.04 1.28
N SER A 138 -12.65 -6.93 0.64
CA SER A 138 -11.72 -6.09 -0.10
C SER A 138 -12.18 -4.63 -0.08
N HIS A 139 -11.22 -3.71 -0.18
CA HIS A 139 -11.51 -2.29 -0.28
C HIS A 139 -10.48 -1.61 -1.17
N TYR A 140 -10.94 -0.63 -1.93
CA TYR A 140 -10.11 0.25 -2.73
C TYR A 140 -10.45 1.70 -2.39
N GLU A 141 -9.44 2.53 -2.19
CA GLU A 141 -9.59 3.94 -1.85
C GLU A 141 -8.53 4.78 -2.57
N ILE A 142 -8.93 5.99 -2.95
CA ILE A 142 -8.01 6.99 -3.52
C ILE A 142 -7.90 8.19 -2.59
N ALA A 143 -6.67 8.60 -2.31
CA ALA A 143 -6.38 9.87 -1.67
C ALA A 143 -5.84 10.85 -2.70
N LYS A 144 -6.54 11.97 -2.90
CA LYS A 144 -6.08 13.09 -3.72
C LYS A 144 -5.29 14.04 -2.84
N LEU A 145 -4.06 14.31 -3.22
CA LEU A 145 -3.11 15.08 -2.45
C LEU A 145 -2.52 16.18 -3.32
N LYS A 146 -2.18 17.31 -2.72
CA LYS A 146 -1.41 18.38 -3.35
C LYS A 146 -0.10 18.54 -2.59
N MET A 147 1.01 18.38 -3.30
CA MET A 147 2.32 18.65 -2.71
C MET A 147 2.49 20.15 -2.48
N LYS A 148 3.02 20.51 -1.32
CA LYS A 148 3.42 21.91 -1.04
C LYS A 148 4.43 22.41 -2.07
N ASN A 149 4.48 23.71 -2.27
CA ASN A 149 5.54 24.32 -3.07
C ASN A 149 6.80 24.44 -2.20
N LEU A 150 7.75 23.56 -2.43
CA LEU A 150 9.01 23.44 -1.67
C LEU A 150 10.17 23.94 -2.50
N THR A 151 11.14 24.57 -1.84
CA THR A 151 12.44 24.86 -2.43
C THR A 151 13.27 23.57 -2.58
N GLU A 152 14.26 23.60 -3.47
CA GLU A 152 15.15 22.44 -3.64
C GLU A 152 15.86 22.05 -2.32
N LYS A 153 16.23 23.05 -1.51
CA LYS A 153 16.86 22.81 -0.21
C LYS A 153 15.92 22.07 0.77
N GLU A 154 14.64 22.44 0.79
CA GLU A 154 13.64 21.76 1.62
C GLU A 154 13.41 20.31 1.17
N ILE A 155 13.34 20.05 -0.14
CA ILE A 155 13.25 18.70 -0.70
C ILE A 155 14.45 17.85 -0.28
N ILE A 156 15.67 18.39 -0.42
CA ILE A 156 16.91 17.69 -0.04
C ILE A 156 16.90 17.40 1.47
N ASN A 157 16.61 18.40 2.29
CA ASN A 157 16.56 18.23 3.75
C ASN A 157 15.53 17.18 4.17
N TYR A 158 14.35 17.20 3.55
CA TYR A 158 13.32 16.21 3.82
C TYR A 158 13.79 14.79 3.47
N VAL A 159 14.35 14.59 2.27
CA VAL A 159 14.85 13.26 1.86
C VAL A 159 15.93 12.76 2.80
N ASP A 160 16.83 13.64 3.25
CA ASP A 160 17.91 13.26 4.18
C ASP A 160 17.37 12.92 5.57
N LEU A 161 16.35 13.61 6.04
CA LEU A 161 15.72 13.37 7.33
C LEU A 161 14.93 12.06 7.35
N ASP A 162 14.02 11.91 6.39
CA ASP A 162 13.06 10.79 6.39
C ASP A 162 13.57 9.55 5.69
N GLN A 163 14.68 9.66 4.95
CA GLN A 163 15.19 8.56 4.12
C GLN A 163 14.06 7.90 3.30
N SER A 164 13.30 8.75 2.60
CA SER A 164 11.99 8.42 2.02
C SER A 164 12.05 7.56 0.75
N TRP A 165 13.25 7.18 0.28
CA TRP A 165 13.38 6.22 -0.81
C TRP A 165 12.82 4.85 -0.41
N GLY A 166 12.18 4.16 -1.35
CA GLY A 166 11.44 2.92 -1.08
C GLY A 166 9.97 3.13 -0.71
N SER A 167 9.53 4.39 -0.51
CA SER A 167 8.11 4.74 -0.34
C SER A 167 7.45 5.11 -1.68
N ALA A 168 6.14 4.90 -1.81
CA ALA A 168 5.38 5.31 -2.99
C ALA A 168 5.32 6.84 -3.08
N GLY A 169 5.86 7.41 -4.19
CA GLY A 169 5.99 8.85 -4.35
C GLY A 169 7.17 9.48 -3.60
N SER A 170 8.05 8.68 -3.00
CA SER A 170 9.24 9.14 -2.27
C SER A 170 8.95 10.09 -1.10
N TYR A 171 7.81 9.92 -0.45
CA TYR A 171 7.48 10.62 0.80
C TYR A 171 6.72 9.69 1.75
N LYS A 172 6.75 10.04 3.03
CA LYS A 172 6.09 9.34 4.12
C LYS A 172 5.15 10.31 4.82
N PHE A 173 3.86 10.21 4.49
CA PHE A 173 2.85 11.12 5.04
C PHE A 173 2.73 11.00 6.57
N GLU A 174 2.96 9.81 7.08
CA GLU A 174 2.89 9.46 8.50
C GLU A 174 4.08 9.97 9.35
N GLU A 175 5.14 10.49 8.71
CA GLU A 175 6.30 11.07 9.36
C GLU A 175 6.32 12.60 9.12
N ASN A 176 7.23 13.11 8.29
CA ASN A 176 7.35 14.54 8.03
C ASN A 176 6.85 14.95 6.62
N GLY A 177 6.11 14.09 5.93
CA GLY A 177 5.65 14.28 4.56
C GLY A 177 4.32 15.03 4.42
N TYR A 178 3.81 15.72 5.46
CA TYR A 178 2.53 16.48 5.49
C TYR A 178 2.71 17.99 5.45
#